data_ec1640e696e9fd0339488240f831f170
#
_entry.id   ec1640e696e9fd0339488240f831f170
#
_cell.length_a   1.000
_cell.length_b   1.000
_cell.length_c   1.000
_cell.angle_alpha   90.00
_cell.angle_beta   90.00
_cell.angle_gamma   90.00
#
_symmetry.space_group_name_H-M   'P 1'
#
loop_
_entity.id
_entity.type
_entity.pdbx_description
1 polymer ?
#
loop_
_entity_poly.entity_id
_entity_poly.type
_entity_poly.pdbx_seq_one_letter_code
_entity_poly.pdbx_strand_id
1 'polypeptide(L)'
;DCRGDRSKVSWTQVETGSAITWKYPSCVLRGEGSSGEFYSIAVTNGHQQADTGTKMIHLGANTRSRIVAKGISAGKSTSTYRGLVSAHPKAKGARNFTQCDSLLIGKTCAAHTVPYIEARHGHSVFEHEATTTRLSDDQLFYCQQRGLSQEEAVALLVNGFVKDVLQQLPMEFAVEAQKLVAISLEGSVG
;
A
#
# COMPACT_ATOMS: atom_id res chain seq x y z
N ASP A 1 14.60 -13.41 0.36
CA ASP A 1 15.84 -13.37 -0.41
C ASP A 1 15.67 -14.20 -1.67
N CYS A 2 15.59 -13.56 -2.84
CA CYS A 2 15.45 -14.20 -4.17
C CYS A 2 16.84 -14.49 -4.75
N ARG A 3 17.39 -15.69 -4.47
CA ARG A 3 18.75 -16.09 -4.86
C ARG A 3 18.81 -16.73 -6.23
N GLY A 4 17.78 -17.50 -6.62
CA GLY A 4 17.74 -18.15 -7.92
C GLY A 4 17.47 -17.15 -9.05
N ASP A 5 18.04 -17.41 -10.22
CA ASP A 5 17.78 -16.63 -11.42
C ASP A 5 16.29 -16.71 -11.78
N ARG A 6 15.71 -15.56 -12.14
CA ARG A 6 14.28 -15.43 -12.46
C ARG A 6 13.32 -15.85 -11.34
N SER A 7 13.84 -16.04 -10.11
CA SER A 7 12.98 -16.32 -8.96
C SER A 7 12.03 -15.16 -8.68
N LYS A 8 10.83 -15.47 -8.19
CA LYS A 8 9.80 -14.48 -7.88
C LYS A 8 9.30 -14.66 -6.45
N VAL A 9 9.08 -13.53 -5.76
CA VAL A 9 8.31 -13.48 -4.52
C VAL A 9 7.24 -12.41 -4.65
N SER A 10 6.03 -12.73 -4.19
CA SER A 10 4.95 -11.78 -4.02
C SER A 10 4.53 -11.78 -2.56
N TRP A 11 4.43 -10.62 -1.96
CA TRP A 11 4.03 -10.41 -0.57
C TRP A 11 2.82 -9.49 -0.54
N THR A 12 1.70 -10.00 -0.05
CA THR A 12 0.48 -9.21 0.17
C THR A 12 0.16 -9.17 1.66
N GLN A 13 -0.13 -7.97 2.18
CA GLN A 13 -0.47 -7.79 3.59
C GLN A 13 -1.63 -6.82 3.78
N VAL A 14 -2.38 -7.03 4.86
CA VAL A 14 -3.41 -6.12 5.36
C VAL A 14 -3.11 -5.86 6.84
N GLU A 15 -2.91 -4.59 7.19
CA GLU A 15 -2.57 -4.13 8.53
C GLU A 15 -3.74 -3.34 9.10
N THR A 16 -4.26 -3.80 10.22
CA THR A 16 -5.39 -3.15 10.91
C THR A 16 -5.42 -3.51 12.40
N GLY A 17 -6.11 -2.72 13.20
CA GLY A 17 -6.51 -3.04 14.56
C GLY A 17 -5.55 -2.65 15.68
N SER A 18 -4.27 -2.51 15.44
CA SER A 18 -3.30 -2.12 16.47
C SER A 18 -3.29 -0.63 16.75
N ALA A 19 -3.10 -0.24 18.02
CA ALA A 19 -2.91 1.16 18.40
C ALA A 19 -1.67 1.77 17.70
N ILE A 20 -0.59 0.99 17.62
CA ILE A 20 0.63 1.33 16.89
C ILE A 20 1.03 0.14 16.03
N THR A 21 1.19 0.38 14.74
CA THR A 21 1.72 -0.61 13.78
C THR A 21 3.05 -0.11 13.24
N TRP A 22 4.08 -0.96 13.30
CA TRP A 22 5.40 -0.64 12.77
C TRP A 22 5.97 -1.87 12.04
N LYS A 23 5.90 -1.87 10.70
CA LYS A 23 6.24 -3.06 9.92
C LYS A 23 6.86 -2.73 8.57
N TYR A 24 8.06 -3.29 8.32
CA TYR A 24 8.83 -3.09 7.09
C TYR A 24 9.41 -4.40 6.57
N PRO A 25 8.64 -5.24 5.88
CA PRO A 25 9.20 -6.41 5.19
C PRO A 25 10.20 -5.98 4.13
N SER A 26 11.22 -6.80 3.91
CA SER A 26 12.27 -6.53 2.94
C SER A 26 12.36 -7.67 1.93
N CYS A 27 12.58 -7.31 0.66
CA CYS A 27 12.87 -8.25 -0.41
C CYS A 27 14.26 -7.95 -1.01
N VAL A 28 15.13 -8.96 -1.02
CA VAL A 28 16.47 -8.85 -1.60
C VAL A 28 16.53 -9.68 -2.89
N LEU A 29 16.75 -9.01 -4.02
CA LEU A 29 16.76 -9.57 -5.37
C LEU A 29 18.22 -9.82 -5.80
N ARG A 30 18.71 -11.07 -5.63
CA ARG A 30 20.11 -11.45 -5.90
C ARG A 30 20.28 -12.14 -7.24
N GLY A 31 19.36 -13.07 -7.58
CA GLY A 31 19.42 -13.80 -8.84
C GLY A 31 19.19 -12.87 -10.02
N GLU A 32 19.85 -13.16 -11.14
CA GLU A 32 19.61 -12.42 -12.38
C GLU A 32 18.14 -12.54 -12.81
N GLY A 33 17.51 -11.41 -13.18
CA GLY A 33 16.11 -11.38 -13.60
C GLY A 33 15.11 -11.72 -12.49
N SER A 34 15.55 -11.81 -11.22
CA SER A 34 14.62 -12.07 -10.11
C SER A 34 13.65 -10.90 -9.91
N SER A 35 12.46 -11.19 -9.37
CA SER A 35 11.40 -10.21 -9.21
C SER A 35 10.75 -10.26 -7.82
N GLY A 36 10.40 -9.07 -7.30
CA GLY A 36 9.71 -8.91 -6.03
C GLY A 36 8.47 -8.04 -6.17
N GLU A 37 7.35 -8.50 -5.62
CA GLU A 37 6.11 -7.73 -5.57
C GLU A 37 5.68 -7.53 -4.13
N PHE A 38 5.22 -6.33 -3.83
CA PHE A 38 4.68 -5.98 -2.53
C PHE A 38 3.36 -5.25 -2.69
N TYR A 39 2.33 -5.79 -2.08
CA TYR A 39 0.98 -5.24 -2.06
C TYR A 39 0.55 -5.04 -0.61
N SER A 40 0.11 -3.86 -0.24
CA SER A 40 -0.29 -3.58 1.14
C SER A 40 -1.53 -2.72 1.24
N ILE A 41 -2.34 -3.02 2.25
CA ILE A 41 -3.41 -2.18 2.76
C ILE A 41 -3.09 -1.89 4.22
N ALA A 42 -3.02 -0.61 4.60
CA ALA A 42 -2.92 -0.18 5.99
C ALA A 42 -4.15 0.64 6.34
N VAL A 43 -4.92 0.20 7.34
CA VAL A 43 -6.13 0.87 7.79
C VAL A 43 -5.94 1.37 9.22
N THR A 44 -6.15 2.65 9.42
CA THR A 44 -6.11 3.28 10.73
C THR A 44 -7.39 4.07 11.01
N ASN A 45 -7.90 3.96 12.23
CA ASN A 45 -9.08 4.68 12.69
C ASN A 45 -8.88 5.21 14.12
N GLY A 46 -9.74 6.12 14.57
CA GLY A 46 -9.69 6.70 15.91
C GLY A 46 -8.37 7.41 16.15
N HIS A 47 -7.50 6.90 17.04
CA HIS A 47 -6.18 7.45 17.37
C HIS A 47 -5.03 6.53 16.96
N GLN A 48 -5.29 5.53 16.13
CA GLN A 48 -4.29 4.57 15.68
C GLN A 48 -3.19 5.27 14.87
N GLN A 49 -1.98 4.72 14.94
CA GLN A 49 -0.83 5.16 14.19
C GLN A 49 -0.20 3.96 13.46
N ALA A 50 -0.07 4.07 12.16
CA ALA A 50 0.64 3.08 11.36
C ALA A 50 1.84 3.72 10.67
N ASP A 51 3.00 3.12 10.81
CA ASP A 51 4.21 3.44 10.06
C ASP A 51 4.68 2.15 9.38
N THR A 52 4.27 1.97 8.14
CA THR A 52 4.43 0.73 7.38
C THR A 52 5.14 1.00 6.07
N GLY A 53 5.62 -0.05 5.45
CA GLY A 53 6.25 0.07 4.15
C GLY A 53 7.06 -1.16 3.78
N THR A 54 7.98 -0.99 2.83
CA THR A 54 8.80 -2.11 2.37
C THR A 54 10.17 -1.64 1.90
N LYS A 55 11.09 -2.60 1.78
CA LYS A 55 12.42 -2.40 1.21
C LYS A 55 12.62 -3.35 0.04
N MET A 56 12.90 -2.80 -1.15
CA MET A 56 13.27 -3.56 -2.34
C MET A 56 14.74 -3.30 -2.66
N ILE A 57 15.57 -4.33 -2.50
CA ILE A 57 17.02 -4.22 -2.64
C ILE A 57 17.46 -5.05 -3.86
N HIS A 58 17.86 -4.34 -4.91
CA HIS A 58 18.31 -4.93 -6.16
C HIS A 58 19.83 -5.14 -6.13
N LEU A 59 20.28 -6.39 -6.16
CA LEU A 59 21.69 -6.79 -6.20
C LEU A 59 22.08 -7.45 -7.51
N GLY A 60 21.17 -8.27 -8.10
CA GLY A 60 21.35 -8.94 -9.38
C GLY A 60 21.02 -8.05 -10.57
N ALA A 61 21.52 -8.41 -11.75
CA ALA A 61 21.19 -7.74 -13.00
C ALA A 61 19.76 -8.03 -13.45
N ASN A 62 19.14 -7.09 -14.20
CA ASN A 62 17.82 -7.22 -14.81
C ASN A 62 16.68 -7.52 -13.81
N THR A 63 16.89 -7.21 -12.54
CA THR A 63 15.90 -7.45 -11.48
C THR A 63 14.74 -6.48 -11.55
N ARG A 64 13.56 -6.90 -11.09
CA ARG A 64 12.35 -6.09 -11.13
C ARG A 64 11.66 -6.07 -9.78
N SER A 65 11.10 -4.92 -9.40
CA SER A 65 10.22 -4.83 -8.24
C SER A 65 8.98 -3.98 -8.54
N ARG A 66 7.89 -4.34 -7.87
CA ARG A 66 6.64 -3.59 -7.91
C ARG A 66 6.13 -3.40 -6.48
N ILE A 67 5.73 -2.20 -6.16
CA ILE A 67 5.14 -1.84 -4.87
C ILE A 67 3.80 -1.16 -5.13
N VAL A 68 2.74 -1.65 -4.50
CA VAL A 68 1.43 -1.01 -4.46
C VAL A 68 1.00 -0.92 -3.00
N ALA A 69 0.98 0.28 -2.46
CA ALA A 69 0.61 0.54 -1.07
C ALA A 69 -0.63 1.42 -1.00
N LYS A 70 -1.67 0.96 -0.30
CA LYS A 70 -2.92 1.67 -0.07
C LYS A 70 -3.04 1.98 1.42
N GLY A 71 -3.05 3.26 1.78
CA GLY A 71 -3.26 3.72 3.14
C GLY A 71 -4.66 4.29 3.32
N ILE A 72 -5.36 3.93 4.40
CA ILE A 72 -6.66 4.51 4.76
C ILE A 72 -6.53 5.06 6.18
N SER A 73 -6.86 6.32 6.35
CA SER A 73 -6.86 6.98 7.65
C SER A 73 -8.22 7.61 7.92
N ALA A 74 -8.78 7.32 9.10
CA ALA A 74 -10.07 7.83 9.56
C ALA A 74 -9.96 8.41 10.98
N GLY A 75 -10.91 9.25 11.36
CA GLY A 75 -10.97 9.86 12.70
C GLY A 75 -9.80 10.82 12.96
N LYS A 76 -8.96 10.53 13.95
CA LYS A 76 -7.74 11.28 14.32
C LYS A 76 -6.48 10.45 14.11
N SER A 77 -6.57 9.42 13.27
CA SER A 77 -5.48 8.50 13.02
C SER A 77 -4.44 9.04 12.03
N THR A 78 -3.28 8.40 12.00
CA THR A 78 -2.20 8.74 11.08
C THR A 78 -1.63 7.48 10.45
N SER A 79 -1.51 7.48 9.13
CA SER A 79 -0.80 6.43 8.38
C SER A 79 0.42 7.01 7.70
N THR A 80 1.56 6.36 7.86
CA THR A 80 2.81 6.70 7.17
C THR A 80 3.27 5.53 6.35
N TYR A 81 3.52 5.75 5.07
CA TYR A 81 4.22 4.79 4.22
C TYR A 81 5.69 5.18 4.08
N ARG A 82 6.61 4.22 4.35
CA ARG A 82 8.05 4.40 4.09
C ARG A 82 8.54 3.33 3.13
N GLY A 83 9.03 3.74 1.97
CA GLY A 83 9.55 2.85 0.96
C GLY A 83 11.04 3.05 0.72
N LEU A 84 11.82 1.98 0.75
CA LEU A 84 13.20 1.99 0.29
C LEU A 84 13.31 1.17 -0.99
N VAL A 85 13.82 1.79 -2.05
CA VAL A 85 14.25 1.08 -3.26
C VAL A 85 15.73 1.38 -3.47
N SER A 86 16.56 0.35 -3.40
CA SER A 86 18.01 0.52 -3.57
C SER A 86 18.53 -0.41 -4.67
N ALA A 87 19.33 0.11 -5.59
CA ALA A 87 20.05 -0.67 -6.58
C ALA A 87 21.57 -0.57 -6.38
N HIS A 88 22.16 -1.73 -6.14
CA HIS A 88 23.61 -1.88 -6.05
C HIS A 88 24.30 -1.53 -7.40
N PRO A 89 25.55 -1.07 -7.42
CA PRO A 89 26.27 -0.77 -8.68
C PRO A 89 26.30 -1.93 -9.68
N LYS A 90 26.18 -3.18 -9.23
CA LYS A 90 26.14 -4.36 -10.10
C LYS A 90 24.74 -4.68 -10.64
N ALA A 91 23.69 -4.07 -10.11
CA ALA A 91 22.29 -4.32 -10.51
C ALA A 91 21.93 -3.60 -11.82
N LYS A 92 22.68 -3.88 -12.88
CA LYS A 92 22.45 -3.31 -14.21
C LYS A 92 21.05 -3.68 -14.71
N GLY A 93 20.29 -2.72 -15.24
CA GLY A 93 18.96 -2.95 -15.79
C GLY A 93 17.87 -3.18 -14.72
N ALA A 94 18.14 -2.83 -13.46
CA ALA A 94 17.13 -2.90 -12.40
C ALA A 94 15.96 -1.96 -12.69
N ARG A 95 14.73 -2.42 -12.43
CA ARG A 95 13.51 -1.63 -12.60
C ARG A 95 12.64 -1.72 -11.36
N ASN A 96 12.10 -0.59 -10.94
CA ASN A 96 11.07 -0.51 -9.91
C ASN A 96 9.90 0.35 -10.37
N PHE A 97 8.70 -0.06 -10.00
CA PHE A 97 7.49 0.75 -10.02
C PHE A 97 6.90 0.78 -8.62
N THR A 98 6.67 1.97 -8.08
CA THR A 98 6.05 2.18 -6.77
C THR A 98 4.84 3.09 -6.91
N GLN A 99 3.71 2.63 -6.41
CA GLN A 99 2.47 3.39 -6.29
C GLN A 99 2.03 3.43 -4.84
N CYS A 100 1.87 4.64 -4.28
CA CYS A 100 1.47 4.87 -2.90
C CYS A 100 0.25 5.78 -2.86
N ASP A 101 -0.93 5.20 -2.61
CA ASP A 101 -2.17 5.95 -2.55
C ASP A 101 -2.71 6.01 -1.13
N SER A 102 -3.17 7.18 -0.72
CA SER A 102 -3.76 7.41 0.61
C SER A 102 -5.17 7.96 0.48
N LEU A 103 -6.11 7.37 1.22
CA LEU A 103 -7.49 7.82 1.33
C LEU A 103 -7.74 8.35 2.75
N LEU A 104 -8.17 9.59 2.86
CA LEU A 104 -8.50 10.24 4.12
C LEU A 104 -10.03 10.30 4.29
N ILE A 105 -10.52 9.80 5.43
CA ILE A 105 -11.94 9.82 5.80
C ILE A 105 -12.12 10.75 7.00
N GLY A 106 -12.75 11.89 6.77
CA GLY A 106 -12.90 12.92 7.77
C GLY A 106 -11.84 14.04 7.69
N LYS A 107 -11.81 14.94 8.67
CA LYS A 107 -11.03 16.21 8.60
C LYS A 107 -9.73 16.19 9.40
N THR A 108 -9.60 15.28 10.36
CA THR A 108 -8.53 15.30 11.38
C THR A 108 -7.50 14.20 11.23
N CYS A 109 -7.72 13.23 10.35
CA CYS A 109 -6.75 12.20 10.03
C CYS A 109 -5.65 12.69 9.08
N ALA A 110 -4.51 11.99 9.08
CA ALA A 110 -3.36 12.34 8.26
C ALA A 110 -2.76 11.11 7.55
N ALA A 111 -2.11 11.38 6.43
CA ALA A 111 -1.28 10.41 5.73
C ALA A 111 0.04 11.05 5.32
N HIS A 112 1.12 10.26 5.40
CA HIS A 112 2.46 10.68 5.01
C HIS A 112 3.09 9.63 4.09
N THR A 113 3.83 10.08 3.09
CA THR A 113 4.61 9.20 2.21
C THR A 113 6.06 9.65 2.24
N VAL A 114 6.95 8.72 2.60
CA VAL A 114 8.38 8.96 2.75
C VAL A 114 9.15 7.99 1.86
N PRO A 115 9.31 8.32 0.57
CA PRO A 115 10.10 7.49 -0.34
C PRO A 115 11.59 7.73 -0.13
N TYR A 116 12.38 6.65 -0.23
CA TYR A 116 13.82 6.70 -0.33
C TYR A 116 14.29 5.86 -1.51
N ILE A 117 14.90 6.50 -2.51
CA ILE A 117 15.36 5.84 -3.73
C ILE A 117 16.85 6.05 -3.86
N GLU A 118 17.60 4.96 -3.97
CA GLU A 118 19.05 4.94 -4.14
C GLU A 118 19.43 4.17 -5.40
N ALA A 119 19.62 4.88 -6.50
CA ALA A 119 20.09 4.32 -7.77
C ALA A 119 21.59 4.57 -7.92
N ARG A 120 22.39 3.51 -7.74
CA ARG A 120 23.87 3.60 -7.86
C ARG A 120 24.37 3.17 -9.24
N HIS A 121 23.47 3.00 -10.20
CA HIS A 121 23.79 2.60 -11.58
C HIS A 121 22.94 3.38 -12.58
N GLY A 122 23.56 3.96 -13.60
CA GLY A 122 22.91 4.84 -14.60
C GLY A 122 21.92 4.14 -15.55
N HIS A 123 21.84 2.81 -15.52
CA HIS A 123 20.90 2.02 -16.35
C HIS A 123 19.71 1.46 -15.56
N SER A 124 19.47 1.95 -14.35
CA SER A 124 18.29 1.60 -13.55
C SER A 124 17.14 2.57 -13.83
N VAL A 125 15.90 2.06 -13.84
CA VAL A 125 14.69 2.86 -14.02
C VAL A 125 13.80 2.67 -12.80
N PHE A 126 13.59 3.76 -12.05
CA PHE A 126 12.73 3.76 -10.86
C PHE A 126 11.66 4.82 -11.01
N GLU A 127 10.42 4.37 -10.85
CA GLU A 127 9.22 5.20 -10.94
C GLU A 127 8.52 5.20 -9.58
N HIS A 128 8.12 6.38 -9.11
CA HIS A 128 7.37 6.54 -7.89
C HIS A 128 6.21 7.49 -8.11
N GLU A 129 5.00 7.00 -7.87
CA GLU A 129 3.77 7.77 -7.88
C GLU A 129 3.17 7.78 -6.47
N ALA A 130 2.70 8.93 -6.02
CA ALA A 130 2.01 9.06 -4.74
C ALA A 130 0.80 9.95 -4.89
N THR A 131 -0.36 9.49 -4.39
CA THR A 131 -1.59 10.27 -4.34
C THR A 131 -2.14 10.31 -2.93
N THR A 132 -2.74 11.44 -2.57
CA THR A 132 -3.51 11.55 -1.34
C THR A 132 -4.85 12.19 -1.66
N THR A 133 -5.91 11.46 -1.44
CA THR A 133 -7.28 11.88 -1.71
C THR A 133 -8.07 11.89 -0.42
N ARG A 134 -8.87 12.93 -0.22
CA ARG A 134 -9.87 12.96 0.84
C ARG A 134 -11.23 12.58 0.27
N LEU A 135 -11.93 11.74 0.99
CA LEU A 135 -13.31 11.41 0.65
C LEU A 135 -14.15 12.68 0.66
N SER A 136 -14.73 13.04 -0.49
CA SER A 136 -15.45 14.30 -0.62
C SER A 136 -16.92 14.16 -0.23
N ASP A 137 -17.48 15.24 0.32
CA ASP A 137 -18.91 15.30 0.63
C ASP A 137 -19.77 15.12 -0.64
N ASP A 138 -19.30 15.56 -1.81
CA ASP A 138 -19.99 15.38 -3.09
C ASP A 138 -20.07 13.90 -3.50
N GLN A 139 -19.01 13.12 -3.28
CA GLN A 139 -19.02 11.67 -3.57
C GLN A 139 -20.01 10.95 -2.65
N LEU A 140 -20.02 11.31 -1.36
CA LEU A 140 -20.98 10.75 -0.40
C LEU A 140 -22.40 11.13 -0.76
N PHE A 141 -22.65 12.41 -1.06
CA PHE A 141 -23.95 12.90 -1.48
C PHE A 141 -24.45 12.18 -2.73
N TYR A 142 -23.60 11.97 -3.73
CA TYR A 142 -23.97 11.23 -4.93
C TYR A 142 -24.41 9.79 -4.65
N CYS A 143 -23.70 9.10 -3.76
CA CYS A 143 -24.08 7.76 -3.31
C CYS A 143 -25.41 7.77 -2.54
N GLN A 144 -25.61 8.72 -1.63
CA GLN A 144 -26.82 8.86 -0.84
C GLN A 144 -28.05 9.17 -1.71
N GLN A 145 -27.90 9.98 -2.77
CA GLN A 145 -28.98 10.21 -3.74
C GLN A 145 -29.44 8.93 -4.48
N ARG A 146 -28.63 7.87 -4.43
CA ARG A 146 -28.97 6.54 -4.97
C ARG A 146 -29.49 5.57 -3.91
N GLY A 147 -29.79 6.07 -2.72
CA GLY A 147 -30.40 5.31 -1.61
C GLY A 147 -29.41 4.59 -0.71
N LEU A 148 -28.10 4.81 -0.85
CA LEU A 148 -27.12 4.26 0.08
C LEU A 148 -27.09 5.09 1.38
N SER A 149 -26.97 4.44 2.52
CA SER A 149 -26.63 5.09 3.76
C SER A 149 -25.20 5.66 3.68
N GLN A 150 -24.85 6.55 4.59
CA GLN A 150 -23.49 7.11 4.63
C GLN A 150 -22.43 6.04 4.85
N GLU A 151 -22.68 5.06 5.70
CA GLU A 151 -21.79 3.92 5.96
C GLU A 151 -21.62 3.04 4.71
N GLU A 152 -22.71 2.70 4.03
CA GLU A 152 -22.66 1.94 2.79
C GLU A 152 -21.90 2.68 1.68
N ALA A 153 -22.06 4.01 1.58
CA ALA A 153 -21.34 4.83 0.63
C ALA A 153 -19.83 4.82 0.90
N VAL A 154 -19.41 4.98 2.15
CA VAL A 154 -18.00 4.88 2.55
C VAL A 154 -17.46 3.49 2.27
N ALA A 155 -18.18 2.44 2.64
CA ALA A 155 -17.75 1.06 2.38
C ALA A 155 -17.57 0.79 0.88
N LEU A 156 -18.47 1.27 0.03
CA LEU A 156 -18.38 1.15 -1.42
C LEU A 156 -17.12 1.82 -1.97
N LEU A 157 -16.85 3.06 -1.56
CA LEU A 157 -15.70 3.84 -2.01
C LEU A 157 -14.38 3.24 -1.53
N VAL A 158 -14.32 2.80 -0.28
CA VAL A 158 -13.17 2.10 0.29
C VAL A 158 -12.89 0.78 -0.43
N ASN A 159 -13.91 -0.03 -0.67
CA ASN A 159 -13.76 -1.28 -1.41
C ASN A 159 -13.23 -1.05 -2.83
N GLY A 160 -13.69 0.00 -3.50
CA GLY A 160 -13.14 0.42 -4.79
C GLY A 160 -11.67 0.81 -4.71
N PHE A 161 -11.28 1.55 -3.67
CA PHE A 161 -9.91 2.01 -3.46
C PHE A 161 -8.91 0.88 -3.21
N VAL A 162 -9.28 -0.16 -2.47
CA VAL A 162 -8.39 -1.30 -2.13
C VAL A 162 -8.47 -2.47 -3.10
N LYS A 163 -9.35 -2.42 -4.09
CA LYS A 163 -9.66 -3.52 -5.00
C LYS A 163 -8.43 -4.16 -5.63
N ASP A 164 -7.49 -3.35 -6.13
CA ASP A 164 -6.30 -3.82 -6.84
C ASP A 164 -5.40 -4.69 -5.96
N VAL A 165 -5.32 -4.38 -4.66
CA VAL A 165 -4.55 -5.16 -3.68
C VAL A 165 -5.31 -6.43 -3.30
N LEU A 166 -6.61 -6.35 -3.06
CA LEU A 166 -7.43 -7.52 -2.71
C LEU A 166 -7.44 -8.57 -3.82
N GLN A 167 -7.39 -8.16 -5.09
CA GLN A 167 -7.31 -9.06 -6.23
C GLN A 167 -6.01 -9.88 -6.31
N GLN A 168 -4.98 -9.52 -5.54
CA GLN A 168 -3.74 -10.31 -5.44
C GLN A 168 -3.85 -11.48 -4.45
N LEU A 169 -4.92 -11.52 -3.66
CA LEU A 169 -5.17 -12.56 -2.67
C LEU A 169 -6.01 -13.70 -3.26
N PRO A 170 -5.82 -14.95 -2.82
CA PRO A 170 -6.83 -15.98 -3.00
C PRO A 170 -8.18 -15.53 -2.46
N MET A 171 -9.27 -16.01 -3.07
CA MET A 171 -10.62 -15.51 -2.81
C MET A 171 -11.02 -15.55 -1.32
N GLU A 172 -10.64 -16.61 -0.62
CA GLU A 172 -10.95 -16.79 0.81
C GLU A 172 -10.32 -15.69 1.67
N PHE A 173 -9.03 -15.38 1.41
CA PHE A 173 -8.32 -14.31 2.09
C PHE A 173 -8.79 -12.92 1.67
N ALA A 174 -9.17 -12.74 0.41
CA ALA A 174 -9.70 -11.47 -0.08
C ALA A 174 -11.02 -11.10 0.63
N VAL A 175 -11.93 -12.08 0.81
CA VAL A 175 -13.21 -11.88 1.53
C VAL A 175 -12.96 -11.54 2.99
N GLU A 176 -12.03 -12.24 3.65
CA GLU A 176 -11.69 -11.96 5.05
C GLU A 176 -11.05 -10.57 5.19
N ALA A 177 -10.08 -10.24 4.34
CA ALA A 177 -9.45 -8.92 4.33
C ALA A 177 -10.47 -7.79 4.12
N GLN A 178 -11.42 -7.99 3.21
CA GLN A 178 -12.50 -7.02 2.97
C GLN A 178 -13.37 -6.80 4.22
N LYS A 179 -13.71 -7.87 4.94
CA LYS A 179 -14.46 -7.77 6.20
C LYS A 179 -13.66 -7.04 7.27
N LEU A 180 -12.36 -7.34 7.41
CA LEU A 180 -11.46 -6.67 8.37
C LEU A 180 -11.36 -5.17 8.09
N VAL A 181 -11.25 -4.78 6.83
CA VAL A 181 -11.22 -3.37 6.42
C VAL A 181 -12.54 -2.69 6.82
N ALA A 182 -13.69 -3.33 6.56
CA ALA A 182 -15.00 -2.78 6.90
C ALA A 182 -15.15 -2.58 8.41
N ILE A 183 -14.87 -3.63 9.22
CA ILE A 183 -14.95 -3.57 10.69
C ILE A 183 -14.01 -2.48 11.26
N SER A 184 -12.82 -2.34 10.69
CA SER A 184 -11.85 -1.33 11.16
C SER A 184 -12.31 0.12 10.94
N LEU A 185 -13.27 0.32 10.06
CA LEU A 185 -13.83 1.64 9.73
C LEU A 185 -15.21 1.88 10.33
N GLU A 186 -15.77 0.92 11.10
CA GLU A 186 -17.03 1.13 11.81
C GLU A 186 -16.93 2.33 12.75
N GLY A 187 -17.96 3.17 12.74
CA GLY A 187 -17.99 4.43 13.53
C GLY A 187 -17.03 5.52 13.07
N SER A 188 -16.37 5.36 11.91
CA SER A 188 -15.47 6.40 11.37
C SER A 188 -16.23 7.57 10.72
N VAL A 189 -17.52 7.41 10.50
CA VAL A 189 -18.41 8.38 9.85
C VAL A 189 -19.48 8.78 10.84
N GLY A 190 -19.20 9.76 11.67
CA GLY A 190 -20.11 10.33 12.65
C GLY A 190 -19.81 11.78 12.86
#